data_e626517db05435d4c11108378bd8604d
#
_entry.id   e626517db05435d4c11108378bd8604d
#
_cell.length_a   1.000
_cell.length_b   1.000
_cell.length_c   1.000
_cell.angle_alpha   90.00
_cell.angle_beta   90.00
_cell.angle_gamma   90.00
#
_symmetry.space_group_name_H-M   'P 1'
#
loop_
_entity.id
_entity.type
_entity.pdbx_description
1 polymer ?
#
loop_
_entity_poly.entity_id
_entity_poly.type
_entity_poly.pdbx_seq_one_letter_code
_entity_poly.pdbx_strand_id
1 'polypeptide(L)'
;MKMHEMDLIEFLIKEGHTDIAESIKDYRKNTIKMCVKDAGNVIAKGSSKIGGFPDLPPEIPYPTMSGYSCKRGDDTERYEKSAMQLVAQINLADIADLDIENRLPHTGILYFFWSGEIDSIHPSN
;
A
#
# COMPACT_ATOMS: atom_id res chain seq x y z
N MET A 1 10.21 28.87 3.19
CA MET A 1 10.63 28.53 4.58
C MET A 1 10.48 27.03 4.75
N LYS A 2 11.56 26.26 4.74
CA LYS A 2 11.50 24.85 5.08
C LYS A 2 11.21 24.77 6.58
N MET A 3 9.99 24.36 6.95
CA MET A 3 9.75 23.92 8.32
C MET A 3 10.68 22.73 8.56
N HIS A 4 11.62 22.91 9.44
CA HIS A 4 12.41 21.82 9.98
C HIS A 4 11.42 20.96 10.76
N GLU A 5 11.10 19.79 10.22
CA GLU A 5 10.24 18.82 10.90
C GLU A 5 11.04 18.36 12.12
N MET A 6 10.69 18.92 13.29
CA MET A 6 11.33 18.58 14.55
C MET A 6 11.07 17.09 14.80
N ASP A 7 12.12 16.34 15.10
CA ASP A 7 12.00 14.94 15.49
C ASP A 7 11.03 14.80 16.68
N LEU A 8 10.11 13.84 16.61
CA LEU A 8 9.14 13.57 17.67
C LEU A 8 9.79 13.44 19.05
N ILE A 9 10.94 12.78 19.14
CA ILE A 9 11.68 12.63 20.41
C ILE A 9 12.15 13.99 20.93
N GLU A 10 12.74 14.82 20.07
CA GLU A 10 13.18 16.16 20.44
C GLU A 10 11.98 17.05 20.85
N PHE A 11 10.87 16.93 20.16
CA PHE A 11 9.64 17.62 20.53
C PHE A 11 9.13 17.22 21.91
N LEU A 12 9.04 15.91 22.19
CA LEU A 12 8.59 15.41 23.49
C LEU A 12 9.50 15.87 24.64
N ILE A 13 10.83 15.84 24.43
CA ILE A 13 11.79 16.33 25.42
C ILE A 13 11.59 17.83 25.69
N LYS A 14 11.41 18.62 24.62
CA LYS A 14 11.20 20.07 24.72
C LYS A 14 9.92 20.42 25.48
N GLU A 15 8.85 19.64 25.28
CA GLU A 15 7.57 19.82 25.98
C GLU A 15 7.56 19.19 27.39
N GLY A 16 8.66 18.67 27.88
CA GLY A 16 8.78 18.12 29.24
C GLY A 16 8.36 16.68 29.43
N HIS A 17 8.14 15.94 28.32
CA HIS A 17 7.72 14.54 28.32
C HIS A 17 8.89 13.58 28.09
N THR A 18 9.97 13.75 28.86
CA THR A 18 11.20 12.98 28.71
C THR A 18 11.00 11.49 28.97
N ASP A 19 10.14 11.13 29.92
CA ASP A 19 9.78 9.76 30.26
C ASP A 19 9.10 9.04 29.07
N ILE A 20 8.19 9.72 28.38
CA ILE A 20 7.55 9.20 27.18
C ILE A 20 8.57 9.06 26.05
N ALA A 21 9.39 10.09 25.82
CA ALA A 21 10.44 10.06 24.81
C ALA A 21 11.39 8.86 25.01
N GLU A 22 11.82 8.60 26.23
CA GLU A 22 12.67 7.45 26.56
C GLU A 22 11.97 6.10 26.32
N SER A 23 10.69 5.98 26.65
CA SER A 23 9.93 4.74 26.50
C SER A 23 9.67 4.36 25.04
N ILE A 24 9.56 5.33 24.12
CA ILE A 24 9.23 5.08 22.71
C ILE A 24 10.42 5.08 21.75
N LYS A 25 11.59 5.54 22.20
CA LYS A 25 12.77 5.68 21.32
C LYS A 25 13.16 4.36 20.62
N ASP A 26 13.03 3.23 21.32
CA ASP A 26 13.39 1.92 20.79
C ASP A 26 12.33 1.32 19.84
N TYR A 27 11.13 1.90 19.81
CA TYR A 27 10.06 1.50 18.91
C TYR A 27 10.06 2.26 17.59
N ARG A 28 10.94 3.23 17.40
CA ARG A 28 11.06 3.98 16.15
C ARG A 28 11.54 3.08 15.03
N LYS A 29 10.87 3.22 13.89
CA LYS A 29 11.24 2.54 12.66
C LYS A 29 11.33 3.53 11.52
N ASN A 30 12.24 3.25 10.59
CA ASN A 30 12.31 4.02 9.36
C ASN A 30 11.07 3.77 8.53
N THR A 31 10.53 4.82 7.95
CA THR A 31 9.32 4.78 7.14
C THR A 31 9.54 5.58 5.86
N ILE A 32 9.17 5.01 4.75
CA ILE A 32 9.13 5.71 3.47
C ILE A 32 7.74 6.32 3.31
N LYS A 33 7.67 7.65 3.37
CA LYS A 33 6.41 8.38 3.18
C LYS A 33 6.15 8.58 1.70
N MET A 34 5.01 8.10 1.23
CA MET A 34 4.55 8.32 -0.13
C MET A 34 3.60 9.51 -0.19
N CYS A 35 3.82 10.40 -1.15
CA CYS A 35 2.93 11.51 -1.45
C CYS A 35 2.33 11.31 -2.84
N VAL A 36 1.00 11.35 -2.92
CA VAL A 36 0.27 11.24 -4.18
C VAL A 36 0.15 12.60 -4.82
N LYS A 37 0.45 12.68 -6.11
CA LYS A 37 0.23 13.87 -6.95
C LYS A 37 -0.60 13.46 -8.14
N ASP A 38 -1.44 14.35 -8.61
CA ASP A 38 -2.13 14.15 -9.89
C ASP A 38 -1.10 14.19 -11.02
N ALA A 39 -1.00 13.09 -11.76
CA ALA A 39 -0.06 12.95 -12.86
C ALA A 39 -0.63 13.44 -14.21
N GLY A 40 -1.89 13.93 -14.23
CA GLY A 40 -2.60 14.23 -15.46
C GLY A 40 -2.95 12.94 -16.24
N ASN A 41 -3.00 13.03 -17.58
CA ASN A 41 -3.54 11.96 -18.42
C ASN A 41 -2.53 10.89 -18.84
N VAL A 42 -1.24 11.07 -18.57
CA VAL A 42 -0.19 10.16 -19.04
C VAL A 42 0.79 9.81 -17.91
N ILE A 43 0.79 8.53 -17.56
CA ILE A 43 1.77 7.96 -16.63
C ILE A 43 2.65 7.00 -17.43
N ALA A 44 3.97 7.18 -17.34
CA ALA A 44 4.92 6.30 -18.03
C ALA A 44 4.80 4.86 -17.50
N LYS A 45 4.94 3.88 -18.41
CA LYS A 45 4.93 2.46 -18.06
C LYS A 45 6.01 2.15 -17.02
N GLY A 46 5.65 1.42 -15.99
CA GLY A 46 6.56 1.05 -14.90
C GLY A 46 6.73 2.10 -13.80
N SER A 47 6.07 3.25 -13.91
CA SER A 47 6.08 4.26 -12.84
C SER A 47 5.28 3.83 -11.63
N SER A 48 5.66 4.34 -10.46
CA SER A 48 4.85 4.20 -9.25
C SER A 48 3.52 4.92 -9.42
N LYS A 49 2.41 4.25 -9.08
CA LYS A 49 1.06 4.80 -9.23
C LYS A 49 0.06 4.16 -8.27
N ILE A 50 -1.04 4.84 -8.03
CA ILE A 50 -2.19 4.34 -7.29
C ILE A 50 -3.35 4.09 -8.25
N GLY A 51 -3.94 2.89 -8.16
CA GLY A 51 -5.06 2.47 -9.00
C GLY A 51 -4.70 2.25 -10.46
N GLY A 52 -5.73 2.15 -11.30
CA GLY A 52 -5.59 1.87 -12.72
C GLY A 52 -5.23 0.42 -13.03
N PHE A 53 -4.54 0.20 -14.14
CA PHE A 53 -4.08 -1.12 -14.56
C PHE A 53 -2.60 -1.32 -14.21
N PRO A 54 -2.21 -2.50 -13.70
CA PRO A 54 -0.82 -2.80 -13.40
C PRO A 54 0.01 -2.94 -14.69
N ASP A 55 1.28 -2.55 -14.60
CA ASP A 55 2.27 -2.80 -15.65
C ASP A 55 2.94 -4.17 -15.43
N LEU A 56 2.15 -5.24 -15.50
CA LEU A 56 2.64 -6.61 -15.33
C LEU A 56 3.48 -7.05 -16.53
N PRO A 57 4.58 -7.80 -16.29
CA PRO A 57 5.28 -8.52 -17.35
C PRO A 57 4.34 -9.49 -18.07
N PRO A 58 4.50 -9.71 -19.39
CA PRO A 58 3.60 -10.57 -20.18
C PRO A 58 3.50 -12.01 -19.68
N GLU A 59 4.57 -12.52 -19.05
CA GLU A 59 4.66 -13.85 -18.48
C GLU A 59 3.95 -14.01 -17.14
N ILE A 60 3.58 -12.91 -16.48
CA ILE A 60 2.89 -12.92 -15.19
C ILE A 60 1.38 -12.82 -15.43
N PRO A 61 0.59 -13.87 -15.09
CA PRO A 61 -0.85 -13.79 -15.25
C PRO A 61 -1.45 -12.74 -14.30
N TYR A 62 -2.53 -12.11 -14.77
CA TYR A 62 -3.24 -11.15 -13.93
C TYR A 62 -3.78 -11.83 -12.65
N PRO A 63 -3.58 -11.26 -11.47
CA PRO A 63 -4.05 -11.86 -10.22
C PRO A 63 -5.57 -11.98 -10.18
N THR A 64 -6.03 -13.17 -9.83
CA THR A 64 -7.45 -13.48 -9.67
C THR A 64 -7.70 -14.08 -8.29
N MET A 65 -8.89 -13.88 -7.77
CA MET A 65 -9.37 -14.50 -6.55
C MET A 65 -10.55 -15.39 -6.86
N SER A 66 -10.61 -16.55 -6.23
CA SER A 66 -11.79 -17.42 -6.26
C SER A 66 -12.68 -17.06 -5.09
N GLY A 67 -13.89 -16.62 -5.37
CA GLY A 67 -14.90 -16.27 -4.37
C GLY A 67 -16.16 -17.10 -4.53
N TYR A 68 -16.98 -17.14 -3.49
CA TYR A 68 -18.32 -17.69 -3.56
C TYR A 68 -19.25 -16.61 -4.11
N SER A 69 -19.88 -16.86 -5.23
CA SER A 69 -20.97 -16.03 -5.72
C SER A 69 -22.30 -16.69 -5.37
N CYS A 70 -22.99 -16.18 -4.37
CA CYS A 70 -24.39 -16.53 -4.11
C CYS A 70 -25.28 -15.68 -5.00
N LYS A 71 -25.76 -16.23 -6.10
CA LYS A 71 -26.88 -15.62 -6.81
C LYS A 71 -28.15 -15.82 -5.99
N ARG A 72 -28.79 -14.70 -5.63
CA ARG A 72 -30.06 -14.68 -4.93
C ARG A 72 -31.10 -15.47 -5.75
N GLY A 73 -31.50 -16.66 -5.25
CA GLY A 73 -32.56 -17.48 -5.84
C GLY A 73 -32.12 -18.76 -6.56
N ASP A 74 -30.85 -19.11 -6.52
CA ASP A 74 -30.35 -20.40 -7.01
C ASP A 74 -29.39 -20.98 -5.98
N ASP A 75 -29.68 -22.17 -5.47
CA ASP A 75 -28.89 -22.89 -4.46
C ASP A 75 -27.56 -23.47 -4.99
N THR A 76 -27.14 -23.07 -6.18
CA THR A 76 -25.86 -23.48 -6.75
C THR A 76 -24.74 -22.53 -6.33
N GLU A 77 -23.92 -23.00 -5.40
CA GLU A 77 -22.64 -22.39 -5.08
C GLU A 77 -21.73 -22.45 -6.33
N ARG A 78 -21.47 -21.29 -6.95
CA ARG A 78 -20.53 -21.17 -8.06
C ARG A 78 -19.26 -20.52 -7.57
N TYR A 79 -18.15 -21.22 -7.73
CA TYR A 79 -16.83 -20.62 -7.63
C TYR A 79 -16.55 -19.78 -8.88
N GLU A 80 -16.62 -18.50 -8.76
CA GLU A 80 -16.22 -17.57 -9.84
C GLU A 80 -14.84 -17.01 -9.54
N LYS A 81 -13.97 -17.03 -10.55
CA LYS A 81 -12.71 -16.30 -10.52
C LYS A 81 -12.97 -14.86 -10.89
N SER A 82 -12.69 -13.95 -10.01
CA SER A 82 -12.73 -12.51 -10.28
C SER A 82 -11.34 -11.91 -10.34
N ALA A 83 -11.14 -10.94 -11.23
CA ALA A 83 -9.90 -10.19 -11.29
C ALA A 83 -9.75 -9.31 -10.05
N MET A 84 -8.56 -9.30 -9.46
CA MET A 84 -8.24 -8.41 -8.36
C MET A 84 -8.04 -6.97 -8.88
N GLN A 85 -8.30 -5.99 -8.02
CA GLN A 85 -8.07 -4.59 -8.36
C GLN A 85 -6.67 -4.17 -7.92
N LEU A 86 -5.96 -3.42 -8.77
CA LEU A 86 -4.71 -2.79 -8.38
C LEU A 86 -5.00 -1.66 -7.41
N VAL A 87 -4.43 -1.74 -6.22
CA VAL A 87 -4.41 -0.63 -5.26
C VAL A 87 -3.27 0.31 -5.56
N ALA A 88 -2.07 -0.24 -5.68
CA ALA A 88 -0.87 0.51 -5.99
C ALA A 88 0.20 -0.37 -6.65
N GLN A 89 1.02 0.24 -7.46
CA GLN A 89 2.31 -0.31 -7.86
C GLN A 89 3.42 0.68 -7.49
N ILE A 90 4.52 0.16 -7.00
CA ILE A 90 5.68 0.93 -6.56
C ILE A 90 6.90 0.42 -7.31
N ASN A 91 7.52 1.31 -8.07
CA ASN A 91 8.82 1.02 -8.67
C ASN A 91 9.89 1.08 -7.57
N LEU A 92 10.52 -0.04 -7.29
CA LEU A 92 11.48 -0.16 -6.19
C LEU A 92 12.75 0.66 -6.43
N ALA A 93 13.08 0.94 -7.69
CA ALA A 93 14.20 1.85 -8.00
C ALA A 93 13.95 3.28 -7.50
N ASP A 94 12.68 3.73 -7.49
CA ASP A 94 12.33 5.09 -7.03
C ASP A 94 12.52 5.28 -5.53
N ILE A 95 12.52 4.19 -4.76
CA ILE A 95 12.61 4.22 -3.30
C ILE A 95 13.89 3.59 -2.76
N ALA A 96 14.78 3.11 -3.63
CA ALA A 96 16.00 2.40 -3.23
C ALA A 96 16.89 3.21 -2.28
N ASP A 97 17.06 4.51 -2.56
CA ASP A 97 17.88 5.41 -1.72
C ASP A 97 17.21 5.75 -0.37
N LEU A 98 15.91 5.50 -0.25
CA LEU A 98 15.14 5.76 0.97
C LEU A 98 15.06 4.52 1.87
N ASP A 99 15.33 3.33 1.33
CA ASP A 99 15.39 2.07 2.08
C ASP A 99 16.74 1.90 2.78
N ILE A 100 16.99 2.74 3.77
CA ILE A 100 18.27 2.80 4.50
C ILE A 100 18.60 1.53 5.25
N GLU A 101 17.61 0.70 5.57
CA GLU A 101 17.81 -0.61 6.22
C GLU A 101 18.00 -1.73 5.19
N ASN A 102 17.94 -1.41 3.90
CA ASN A 102 18.13 -2.36 2.81
C ASN A 102 17.22 -3.60 2.89
N ARG A 103 15.93 -3.37 3.18
CA ARG A 103 14.95 -4.44 3.38
C ARG A 103 14.22 -4.85 2.11
N LEU A 104 14.24 -4.01 1.09
CA LEU A 104 13.58 -4.24 -0.18
C LEU A 104 14.59 -4.46 -1.31
N PRO A 105 14.23 -5.20 -2.35
CA PRO A 105 15.02 -5.18 -3.59
C PRO A 105 15.09 -3.76 -4.15
N HIS A 106 16.19 -3.39 -4.79
CA HIS A 106 16.38 -2.06 -5.36
C HIS A 106 15.86 -1.92 -6.79
N THR A 107 15.36 -3.01 -7.36
CA THR A 107 14.80 -3.06 -8.72
C THR A 107 13.54 -3.92 -8.73
N GLY A 108 12.71 -3.71 -9.75
CA GLY A 108 11.44 -4.39 -9.92
C GLY A 108 10.26 -3.52 -9.48
N ILE A 109 9.08 -4.09 -9.54
CA ILE A 109 7.84 -3.41 -9.17
C ILE A 109 7.13 -4.22 -8.08
N LEU A 110 6.77 -3.55 -7.01
CA LEU A 110 5.93 -4.09 -5.95
C LEU A 110 4.48 -3.75 -6.24
N TYR A 111 3.61 -4.75 -6.26
CA TYR A 111 2.19 -4.58 -6.55
C TYR A 111 1.34 -4.89 -5.33
N PHE A 112 0.34 -4.06 -5.09
CA PHE A 112 -0.69 -4.28 -4.09
C PHE A 112 -2.03 -4.47 -4.78
N PHE A 113 -2.65 -5.62 -4.58
CA PHE A 113 -3.95 -5.96 -5.13
C PHE A 113 -4.97 -6.16 -4.02
N TRP A 114 -6.21 -5.87 -4.34
CA TRP A 114 -7.34 -6.11 -3.47
C TRP A 114 -8.45 -6.90 -4.20
N SER A 115 -9.06 -7.84 -3.49
CA SER A 115 -10.10 -8.72 -4.05
C SER A 115 -11.46 -8.06 -4.26
N GLY A 116 -11.69 -6.89 -3.70
CA GLY A 116 -12.95 -6.17 -3.86
C GLY A 116 -14.16 -6.78 -3.12
N GLU A 117 -14.00 -7.90 -2.44
CA GLU A 117 -15.05 -8.42 -1.56
C GLU A 117 -15.08 -7.60 -0.26
N ILE A 118 -15.92 -6.59 -0.25
CA ILE A 118 -16.43 -6.06 0.99
C ILE A 118 -17.49 -7.08 1.42
N ASP A 119 -17.17 -7.93 2.38
CA ASP A 119 -18.21 -8.60 3.15
C ASP A 119 -19.14 -7.49 3.64
N SER A 120 -20.33 -7.44 3.04
CA SER A 120 -21.38 -6.60 3.57
C SER A 120 -21.66 -7.13 4.97
N ILE A 121 -21.04 -6.47 5.94
CA ILE A 121 -21.41 -6.65 7.35
C ILE A 121 -22.86 -6.20 7.41
N HIS A 122 -23.77 -7.14 7.26
CA HIS A 122 -25.15 -6.92 7.64
C HIS A 122 -25.14 -6.78 9.16
N PRO A 123 -25.46 -5.59 9.73
CA PRO A 123 -25.77 -5.53 11.13
C PRO A 123 -26.99 -6.42 11.30
N SER A 124 -26.79 -7.57 11.93
CA SER A 124 -27.90 -8.39 12.43
C SER A 124 -28.67 -7.56 13.45
N ASN A 125 -29.94 -7.28 13.12
CA ASN A 125 -30.91 -6.75 14.06
C ASN A 125 -31.08 -7.70 15.26
#